data_a485191b734ce4d4612fb1528aa19975
#
_entry.id   a485191b734ce4d4612fb1528aa19975
#
_cell.length_a   1.000
_cell.length_b   1.000
_cell.length_c   1.000
_cell.angle_alpha   90.00
_cell.angle_beta   90.00
_cell.angle_gamma   90.00
#
_symmetry.space_group_name_H-M   'P 1'
#
loop_
_entity.id
_entity.type
_entity.pdbx_description
1 polymer ?
#
loop_
_entity_poly.entity_id
_entity_poly.type
_entity_poly.pdbx_seq_one_letter_code
_entity_poly.pdbx_strand_id
1 'polypeptide(L)'
;MKRFSIFLLFLIVGCALNAQDDYRNYVLSRTMLNGTGTSYLDNITYYDGLGRPFQTVEKAVQSGLPVNKNLATLQEYDAAGREWNSWLPVFAGSSDYLAPASIKSSAPGNYDNDSRPYSQPVYKASPLNRLTAQYGPGAAWYNAERPVKTEYLLNTNASPLKCIKYGVSSTGGLTGNSTTFYTSGELSVVKTTDEDLNVSYSFTDKQGRTVLTRQMNNSEEHDTYYIYNDKGNLCFVLQPKYQESADLGKYAFQYEYDARGRCTKKILPGADFVEYIYNDADQLVYSQDGNQRAQATKKWTYYLYDKFGRLTEQGECTNKGATSSPVVYIHNYYDGYGFINGTGFTDSNYKLTEAQKAYGKGYQTGSVISIFGDSKKIYLMYQYDIQGRVVKTVQNNLLDGLDVTETTYTFSSNPQTVVHKNTYKENGTQKSITETYIYTYDYADRISKVEHTLNDTKVVLSENTYNKLGQLVNRSLHGASADIMGYAYNIRSWLTRIESPNLILKLNYGYSAGGGNIASMFWKSGEEGRQKYTFTYDGLGRMLNADHLILGQQDEDDDDWGVTTGLMSIQTGRQIEETPLAR
;
A
#
# COMPACT_ATOMS: atom_id res chain seq x y z
N MET A 1 14.18 39.28 9.76
CA MET A 1 15.19 38.52 9.00
C MET A 1 14.50 37.55 8.08
N LYS A 2 14.60 37.76 6.79
CA LYS A 2 13.90 37.01 5.75
C LYS A 2 14.47 35.60 5.69
N ARG A 3 13.63 34.56 5.89
CA ARG A 3 13.99 33.15 5.67
C ARG A 3 13.78 32.84 4.21
N PHE A 4 14.85 32.56 3.49
CA PHE A 4 14.82 31.93 2.20
C PHE A 4 14.55 30.45 2.40
N SER A 5 13.35 29.98 2.01
CA SER A 5 13.13 28.58 1.68
C SER A 5 13.80 28.34 0.34
N ILE A 6 14.95 27.68 0.37
CA ILE A 6 15.60 27.24 -0.87
C ILE A 6 14.88 25.94 -1.28
N PHE A 7 13.84 26.08 -2.10
CA PHE A 7 13.44 25.05 -3.02
C PHE A 7 14.52 25.03 -4.10
N LEU A 8 15.47 24.11 -3.97
CA LEU A 8 16.51 23.90 -4.97
C LEU A 8 15.90 23.11 -6.13
N LEU A 9 15.19 23.83 -6.99
CA LEU A 9 14.84 23.36 -8.32
C LEU A 9 16.13 23.44 -9.16
N PHE A 10 16.92 22.37 -9.18
CA PHE A 10 18.05 22.28 -10.11
C PHE A 10 17.53 22.04 -11.52
N LEU A 11 17.17 23.13 -12.20
CA LEU A 11 17.09 23.15 -13.65
C LEU A 11 18.53 23.37 -14.15
N ILE A 12 19.32 22.32 -14.28
CA ILE A 12 20.59 22.39 -15.01
C ILE A 12 20.28 22.17 -16.47
N VAL A 13 20.06 23.24 -17.21
CA VAL A 13 20.18 23.22 -18.67
C VAL A 13 21.66 23.13 -19.01
N GLY A 14 22.20 21.95 -19.03
CA GLY A 14 23.50 21.65 -19.63
C GLY A 14 23.31 21.42 -21.13
N CYS A 15 23.49 22.44 -21.95
CA CYS A 15 23.69 22.27 -23.38
C CYS A 15 25.03 21.56 -23.63
N ALA A 16 25.05 20.24 -23.62
CA ALA A 16 26.08 19.49 -24.30
C ALA A 16 25.62 19.30 -25.74
N LEU A 17 26.14 20.14 -26.65
CA LEU A 17 26.03 19.96 -28.09
C LEU A 17 26.80 18.69 -28.49
N ASN A 18 26.14 17.55 -28.42
CA ASN A 18 26.48 16.39 -29.24
C ASN A 18 25.54 16.43 -30.43
N ALA A 19 26.10 16.82 -31.57
CA ALA A 19 25.44 16.76 -32.86
C ALA A 19 25.13 15.30 -33.19
N GLN A 20 23.91 14.87 -32.92
CA GLN A 20 23.29 13.72 -33.52
C GLN A 20 21.79 13.91 -33.55
N ASP A 21 21.26 14.17 -34.73
CA ASP A 21 19.88 13.99 -35.18
C ASP A 21 18.83 13.86 -34.07
N ASP A 22 18.34 14.94 -33.50
CA ASP A 22 17.02 14.78 -32.95
C ASP A 22 16.32 16.12 -32.65
N TYR A 23 15.46 16.50 -33.57
CA TYR A 23 14.36 17.44 -33.37
C TYR A 23 13.26 16.85 -32.46
N ARG A 24 13.62 16.01 -31.49
CA ARG A 24 12.67 15.41 -30.56
C ARG A 24 12.58 16.24 -29.30
N ASN A 25 11.34 16.57 -28.90
CA ASN A 25 11.11 17.22 -27.62
C ASN A 25 11.24 16.17 -26.51
N TYR A 26 12.04 16.45 -25.51
CA TYR A 26 12.14 15.59 -24.34
C TYR A 26 12.37 16.39 -23.06
N VAL A 27 12.02 15.77 -21.94
CA VAL A 27 12.38 16.23 -20.59
C VAL A 27 13.26 15.16 -19.95
N LEU A 28 14.43 15.58 -19.47
CA LEU A 28 15.35 14.73 -18.71
C LEU A 28 15.23 15.09 -17.22
N SER A 29 14.84 14.11 -16.42
CA SER A 29 14.89 14.18 -14.96
C SER A 29 16.06 13.34 -14.47
N ARG A 30 16.94 13.96 -13.66
CA ARG A 30 18.11 13.26 -13.08
C ARG A 30 18.01 13.19 -11.57
N THR A 31 18.10 11.97 -11.04
CA THR A 31 18.19 11.69 -9.60
C THR A 31 19.62 11.27 -9.27
N MET A 32 20.33 12.11 -8.48
CA MET A 32 21.70 11.79 -8.06
C MET A 32 21.71 10.70 -7.00
N LEU A 33 22.61 9.73 -7.13
CA LEU A 33 22.85 8.66 -6.17
C LEU A 33 24.10 8.86 -5.33
N ASN A 34 24.95 9.85 -5.68
CA ASN A 34 26.10 10.28 -4.87
C ASN A 34 26.33 11.80 -4.93
N GLY A 35 27.10 12.32 -3.97
CA GLY A 35 27.41 13.74 -3.87
C GLY A 35 28.40 14.25 -4.90
N THR A 36 29.13 13.38 -5.61
CA THR A 36 30.08 13.74 -6.66
C THR A 36 29.43 13.88 -8.03
N GLY A 37 28.17 13.49 -8.17
CA GLY A 37 27.44 13.53 -9.42
C GLY A 37 27.88 12.46 -10.45
N THR A 38 28.65 11.46 -10.00
CA THR A 38 29.15 10.37 -10.86
C THR A 38 28.26 9.15 -10.90
N SER A 39 27.23 9.08 -10.03
CA SER A 39 26.22 8.03 -10.02
C SER A 39 24.83 8.67 -9.97
N TYR A 40 23.97 8.31 -10.92
CA TYR A 40 22.64 8.88 -11.05
C TYR A 40 21.71 8.00 -11.86
N LEU A 41 20.40 8.26 -11.71
CA LEU A 41 19.33 7.71 -12.52
C LEU A 41 18.75 8.83 -13.39
N ASP A 42 18.74 8.62 -14.70
CA ASP A 42 18.08 9.52 -15.65
C ASP A 42 16.74 8.92 -16.09
N ASN A 43 15.72 9.74 -16.09
CA ASN A 43 14.43 9.44 -16.69
C ASN A 43 14.21 10.43 -17.85
N ILE A 44 14.17 9.92 -19.08
CA ILE A 44 13.99 10.71 -20.28
C ILE A 44 12.58 10.45 -20.80
N THR A 45 11.73 11.48 -20.79
CA THR A 45 10.38 11.43 -21.36
C THR A 45 10.35 12.17 -22.68
N TYR A 46 10.05 11.48 -23.76
CA TYR A 46 9.91 12.03 -25.10
C TYR A 46 8.46 12.40 -25.40
N TYR A 47 8.30 13.54 -26.08
CA TYR A 47 7.01 14.11 -26.43
C TYR A 47 6.83 14.19 -27.95
N ASP A 48 5.62 13.93 -28.40
CA ASP A 48 5.26 14.10 -29.83
C ASP A 48 5.06 15.58 -30.19
N GLY A 49 4.74 15.85 -31.45
CA GLY A 49 4.53 17.19 -31.95
C GLY A 49 3.33 17.94 -31.32
N LEU A 50 2.48 17.26 -30.58
CA LEU A 50 1.36 17.83 -29.82
C LEU A 50 1.66 17.97 -28.32
N GLY A 51 2.90 17.66 -27.90
CA GLY A 51 3.31 17.72 -26.50
C GLY A 51 2.80 16.56 -25.63
N ARG A 52 2.39 15.43 -26.22
CA ARG A 52 1.96 14.24 -25.48
C ARG A 52 3.16 13.32 -25.24
N PRO A 53 3.33 12.76 -24.03
CA PRO A 53 4.42 11.82 -23.74
C PRO A 53 4.18 10.50 -24.48
N PHE A 54 5.13 10.07 -25.32
CA PHE A 54 4.98 8.81 -26.07
C PHE A 54 6.03 7.76 -25.75
N GLN A 55 7.17 8.14 -25.19
CA GLN A 55 8.20 7.20 -24.78
C GLN A 55 8.86 7.68 -23.50
N THR A 56 9.10 6.74 -22.58
CA THR A 56 9.93 7.00 -21.40
C THR A 56 11.11 6.03 -21.41
N VAL A 57 12.32 6.55 -21.16
CA VAL A 57 13.54 5.73 -21.03
C VAL A 57 14.14 5.95 -19.64
N GLU A 58 14.18 4.90 -18.86
CA GLU A 58 14.86 4.85 -17.57
C GLU A 58 16.30 4.36 -17.78
N LYS A 59 17.29 5.12 -17.33
CA LYS A 59 18.69 4.78 -17.47
C LYS A 59 19.47 5.02 -16.18
N ALA A 60 20.47 4.20 -15.94
CA ALA A 60 21.35 4.33 -14.79
C ALA A 60 22.77 4.63 -15.21
N VAL A 61 23.46 5.45 -14.41
CA VAL A 61 24.89 5.75 -14.54
C VAL A 61 25.56 5.50 -13.21
N GLN A 62 26.59 4.66 -13.21
CA GLN A 62 27.38 4.34 -12.01
C GLN A 62 28.84 4.73 -12.25
N SER A 63 29.41 5.47 -11.29
CA SER A 63 30.83 5.91 -11.35
C SER A 63 31.18 6.66 -12.64
N GLY A 64 30.25 7.45 -13.19
CA GLY A 64 30.44 8.22 -14.41
C GLY A 64 30.29 7.44 -15.71
N LEU A 65 30.09 6.13 -15.65
CA LEU A 65 29.86 5.26 -16.81
C LEU A 65 28.40 4.81 -16.90
N PRO A 66 27.77 4.86 -18.08
CA PRO A 66 26.41 4.36 -18.25
C PRO A 66 26.35 2.87 -17.98
N VAL A 67 25.37 2.44 -17.20
CA VAL A 67 25.04 1.03 -17.03
C VAL A 67 24.17 0.63 -18.22
N ASN A 68 24.65 -0.25 -19.07
CA ASN A 68 23.96 -0.68 -20.28
C ASN A 68 22.71 -1.54 -19.96
N LYS A 69 21.72 -0.93 -19.30
CA LYS A 69 20.49 -1.60 -18.83
C LYS A 69 19.29 -0.65 -18.85
N ASN A 70 19.22 0.24 -19.86
CA ASN A 70 18.10 1.13 -20.01
C ASN A 70 16.80 0.37 -20.30
N LEU A 71 15.70 0.85 -19.76
CA LEU A 71 14.34 0.36 -20.01
C LEU A 71 13.55 1.42 -20.74
N ALA A 72 12.89 1.05 -21.84
CA ALA A 72 12.05 1.93 -22.62
C ALA A 72 10.59 1.46 -22.59
N THR A 73 9.65 2.37 -22.40
CA THR A 73 8.21 2.15 -22.55
C THR A 73 7.70 2.91 -23.75
N LEU A 74 6.56 2.51 -24.31
CA LEU A 74 5.92 3.20 -25.42
C LEU A 74 4.43 3.35 -25.15
N GLN A 75 3.92 4.60 -25.25
CA GLN A 75 2.51 4.93 -25.28
C GLN A 75 2.12 5.32 -26.69
N GLU A 76 1.19 4.62 -27.28
CA GLU A 76 0.60 4.99 -28.57
C GLU A 76 -0.67 5.82 -28.38
N TYR A 77 -1.01 6.61 -29.39
CA TYR A 77 -2.25 7.40 -29.43
C TYR A 77 -3.05 7.06 -30.69
N ASP A 78 -4.37 7.05 -30.56
CA ASP A 78 -5.26 6.84 -31.69
C ASP A 78 -5.42 8.12 -32.54
N ALA A 79 -6.17 8.02 -33.63
CA ALA A 79 -6.41 9.14 -34.55
C ALA A 79 -7.16 10.33 -33.90
N ALA A 80 -7.87 10.09 -32.77
CA ALA A 80 -8.54 11.11 -31.98
C ALA A 80 -7.64 11.71 -30.88
N GLY A 81 -6.38 11.26 -30.78
CA GLY A 81 -5.41 11.72 -29.79
C GLY A 81 -5.58 11.12 -28.41
N ARG A 82 -6.38 10.06 -28.27
CA ARG A 82 -6.57 9.34 -27.01
C ARG A 82 -5.47 8.27 -26.86
N GLU A 83 -5.11 7.95 -25.61
CA GLU A 83 -4.21 6.84 -25.32
C GLU A 83 -4.72 5.56 -25.99
N TRP A 84 -3.79 4.82 -26.60
CA TRP A 84 -4.07 3.56 -27.28
C TRP A 84 -3.24 2.45 -26.62
N ASN A 85 -2.38 1.73 -27.36
CA ASN A 85 -1.58 0.69 -26.78
C ASN A 85 -0.50 1.27 -25.85
N SER A 86 -0.48 0.81 -24.61
CA SER A 86 0.58 1.08 -23.62
C SER A 86 1.47 -0.15 -23.52
N TRP A 87 2.67 -0.07 -24.11
CA TRP A 87 3.63 -1.17 -24.19
C TRP A 87 4.40 -1.32 -22.88
N LEU A 88 4.54 -2.55 -22.44
CA LEU A 88 5.36 -2.89 -21.28
C LEU A 88 6.83 -2.51 -21.53
N PRO A 89 7.62 -2.28 -20.46
CA PRO A 89 9.03 -1.91 -20.57
C PRO A 89 9.83 -2.92 -21.39
N VAL A 90 10.67 -2.43 -22.28
CA VAL A 90 11.60 -3.25 -23.06
C VAL A 90 13.05 -2.89 -22.73
N PHE A 91 13.94 -3.85 -22.82
CA PHE A 91 15.36 -3.62 -22.64
C PHE A 91 15.93 -2.86 -23.83
N ALA A 92 16.45 -1.66 -23.57
CA ALA A 92 16.97 -0.72 -24.56
C ALA A 92 18.51 -0.72 -24.68
N GLY A 93 19.20 -1.56 -23.92
CA GLY A 93 20.66 -1.57 -23.87
C GLY A 93 21.22 -0.28 -23.27
N SER A 94 22.03 0.44 -24.05
CA SER A 94 22.59 1.77 -23.70
C SER A 94 21.87 2.91 -24.44
N SER A 95 20.84 2.61 -25.23
CA SER A 95 20.15 3.63 -26.05
C SER A 95 19.33 4.57 -25.20
N ASP A 96 19.41 5.85 -25.49
CA ASP A 96 18.59 6.90 -24.87
C ASP A 96 17.22 7.04 -25.52
N TYR A 97 17.08 6.55 -26.73
CA TYR A 97 15.84 6.51 -27.51
C TYR A 97 15.76 5.22 -28.32
N LEU A 98 14.59 4.64 -28.40
CA LEU A 98 14.28 3.52 -29.30
C LEU A 98 13.15 3.94 -30.27
N ALA A 99 13.34 3.66 -31.56
CA ALA A 99 12.25 3.84 -32.50
C ALA A 99 11.02 3.01 -32.06
N PRO A 100 9.79 3.55 -32.14
CA PRO A 100 8.57 2.83 -31.74
C PRO A 100 8.46 1.43 -32.38
N ALA A 101 8.86 1.27 -33.65
CA ALA A 101 8.89 -0.02 -34.33
C ALA A 101 9.85 -1.01 -33.66
N SER A 102 10.99 -0.54 -33.17
CA SER A 102 11.98 -1.37 -32.47
C SER A 102 11.46 -1.83 -31.10
N ILE A 103 10.75 -0.96 -30.37
CA ILE A 103 10.09 -1.35 -29.11
C ILE A 103 9.08 -2.46 -29.38
N LYS A 104 8.19 -2.26 -30.36
CA LYS A 104 7.15 -3.25 -30.72
C LYS A 104 7.73 -4.60 -31.14
N SER A 105 8.81 -4.61 -31.94
CA SER A 105 9.43 -5.85 -32.40
C SER A 105 10.22 -6.58 -31.33
N SER A 106 10.80 -5.86 -30.36
CA SER A 106 11.60 -6.46 -29.29
C SER A 106 10.78 -6.84 -28.06
N ALA A 107 9.59 -6.23 -27.87
CA ALA A 107 8.78 -6.45 -26.69
C ALA A 107 8.40 -7.92 -26.45
N PRO A 108 7.94 -8.71 -27.44
CA PRO A 108 7.64 -10.13 -27.22
C PRO A 108 8.80 -10.91 -26.60
N GLY A 109 10.03 -10.70 -27.09
CA GLY A 109 11.22 -11.40 -26.58
C GLY A 109 11.62 -11.04 -25.15
N ASN A 110 11.05 -10.01 -24.55
CA ASN A 110 11.22 -9.68 -23.13
C ASN A 110 10.17 -10.37 -22.22
N TYR A 111 9.11 -10.96 -22.83
CA TYR A 111 7.95 -11.52 -22.13
C TYR A 111 7.57 -12.89 -22.70
N ASP A 112 8.51 -13.86 -22.68
CA ASP A 112 8.34 -15.25 -23.11
C ASP A 112 7.71 -15.41 -24.52
N ASN A 113 8.02 -14.47 -25.42
CA ASN A 113 7.46 -14.34 -26.77
C ASN A 113 5.93 -14.15 -26.83
N ASP A 114 5.31 -13.64 -25.76
CA ASP A 114 3.92 -13.24 -25.81
C ASP A 114 3.69 -12.16 -26.88
N SER A 115 2.70 -12.34 -27.74
CA SER A 115 2.42 -11.45 -28.87
C SER A 115 1.73 -10.14 -28.47
N ARG A 116 1.31 -10.01 -27.20
CA ARG A 116 0.58 -8.82 -26.68
C ARG A 116 1.21 -8.27 -25.39
N PRO A 117 2.49 -7.87 -25.38
CA PRO A 117 3.12 -7.24 -24.22
C PRO A 117 2.69 -5.76 -24.08
N TYR A 118 1.39 -5.49 -24.14
CA TYR A 118 0.79 -4.16 -24.02
C TYR A 118 -0.65 -4.24 -23.52
N SER A 119 -1.09 -3.20 -22.84
CA SER A 119 -2.49 -2.97 -22.52
C SER A 119 -3.18 -2.14 -23.61
N GLN A 120 -4.49 -2.34 -23.78
CA GLN A 120 -5.27 -1.69 -24.82
C GLN A 120 -6.64 -1.26 -24.34
N PRO A 121 -6.93 0.06 -24.31
CA PRO A 121 -8.27 0.58 -24.07
C PRO A 121 -9.17 0.46 -25.31
N VAL A 122 -10.46 0.30 -25.08
CA VAL A 122 -11.50 0.38 -26.11
C VAL A 122 -12.45 1.51 -25.75
N TYR A 123 -12.57 2.49 -26.63
CA TYR A 123 -13.41 3.64 -26.39
C TYR A 123 -14.74 3.55 -27.12
N LYS A 124 -15.77 4.12 -26.50
CA LYS A 124 -17.05 4.33 -27.17
C LYS A 124 -16.88 5.31 -28.33
N ALA A 125 -17.56 5.03 -29.45
CA ALA A 125 -17.59 5.94 -30.60
C ALA A 125 -18.45 7.18 -30.26
N SER A 126 -17.93 8.05 -29.37
CA SER A 126 -18.60 9.31 -29.00
C SER A 126 -17.55 10.33 -28.54
N PRO A 127 -17.87 11.65 -28.61
CA PRO A 127 -16.98 12.73 -28.18
C PRO A 127 -16.66 12.71 -26.68
N LEU A 128 -17.36 11.90 -25.87
CA LEU A 128 -17.17 11.84 -24.41
C LEU A 128 -15.95 11.02 -24.00
N ASN A 129 -15.24 10.39 -24.96
CA ASN A 129 -14.05 9.56 -24.72
C ASN A 129 -14.23 8.50 -23.62
N ARG A 130 -15.45 7.94 -23.51
CA ARG A 130 -15.76 6.93 -22.49
C ARG A 130 -15.10 5.62 -22.83
N LEU A 131 -14.35 5.07 -21.85
CA LEU A 131 -13.77 3.73 -21.91
C LEU A 131 -14.88 2.69 -21.79
N THR A 132 -14.96 1.74 -22.73
CA THR A 132 -15.95 0.63 -22.69
C THR A 132 -15.30 -0.71 -22.37
N ALA A 133 -14.02 -0.85 -22.65
CA ALA A 133 -13.25 -2.01 -22.24
C ALA A 133 -11.76 -1.65 -22.09
N GLN A 134 -11.06 -2.38 -21.21
CA GLN A 134 -9.63 -2.31 -21.02
C GLN A 134 -9.06 -3.70 -21.05
N TYR A 135 -8.27 -4.03 -22.06
CA TYR A 135 -7.49 -5.25 -22.09
C TYR A 135 -6.16 -5.02 -21.37
N GLY A 136 -5.81 -5.89 -20.42
CA GLY A 136 -4.49 -5.97 -19.83
C GLY A 136 -3.48 -6.63 -20.78
N PRO A 137 -2.18 -6.62 -20.47
CA PRO A 137 -1.17 -7.33 -21.26
C PRO A 137 -1.38 -8.84 -21.18
N GLY A 138 -0.94 -9.54 -22.25
CA GLY A 138 -1.00 -10.99 -22.38
C GLY A 138 -1.99 -11.46 -23.45
N ALA A 139 -1.46 -12.18 -24.45
CA ALA A 139 -2.25 -12.74 -25.56
C ALA A 139 -3.33 -13.69 -25.07
N ALA A 140 -3.05 -14.47 -24.04
CA ALA A 140 -3.97 -15.45 -23.50
C ALA A 140 -5.27 -14.81 -22.95
N TRP A 141 -5.17 -13.70 -22.19
CA TRP A 141 -6.36 -12.96 -21.69
C TRP A 141 -7.13 -12.26 -22.81
N TYR A 142 -6.40 -11.73 -23.78
CA TYR A 142 -7.04 -11.12 -24.94
C TYR A 142 -7.83 -12.13 -25.77
N ASN A 143 -7.22 -13.28 -26.07
CA ASN A 143 -7.86 -14.36 -26.85
C ASN A 143 -9.04 -15.00 -26.12
N ALA A 144 -9.01 -15.00 -24.78
CA ALA A 144 -10.12 -15.43 -23.94
C ALA A 144 -11.23 -14.38 -23.81
N GLU A 145 -11.10 -13.22 -24.46
CA GLU A 145 -12.05 -12.10 -24.40
C GLU A 145 -12.32 -11.62 -22.97
N ARG A 146 -11.24 -11.48 -22.16
CA ARG A 146 -11.30 -11.11 -20.74
C ARG A 146 -10.81 -9.68 -20.48
N PRO A 147 -11.44 -8.63 -21.03
CA PRO A 147 -11.16 -7.26 -20.61
C PRO A 147 -11.95 -6.89 -19.36
N VAL A 148 -11.51 -5.86 -18.65
CA VAL A 148 -12.39 -5.12 -17.74
C VAL A 148 -13.37 -4.31 -18.60
N LYS A 149 -14.67 -4.63 -18.56
CA LYS A 149 -15.73 -3.95 -19.33
C LYS A 149 -16.40 -2.87 -18.48
N THR A 150 -16.71 -1.73 -19.09
CA THR A 150 -17.42 -0.63 -18.44
C THR A 150 -18.64 -0.23 -19.28
N GLU A 151 -19.81 -0.26 -18.67
CA GLU A 151 -21.07 0.18 -19.27
C GLU A 151 -21.61 1.39 -18.50
N TYR A 152 -22.05 2.43 -19.25
CA TYR A 152 -22.62 3.65 -18.69
C TYR A 152 -24.14 3.64 -18.89
N LEU A 153 -24.86 3.52 -17.80
CA LEU A 153 -26.29 3.28 -17.74
C LEU A 153 -26.98 4.37 -16.91
N LEU A 154 -28.28 4.28 -16.84
CA LEU A 154 -29.11 5.03 -15.88
C LEU A 154 -29.86 4.03 -15.01
N ASN A 155 -30.24 4.43 -13.81
CA ASN A 155 -31.08 3.59 -12.96
C ASN A 155 -32.48 3.40 -13.61
N THR A 156 -33.09 2.27 -13.29
CA THR A 156 -34.46 1.92 -13.73
C THR A 156 -35.27 1.41 -12.55
N ASN A 157 -36.55 1.08 -12.80
CA ASN A 157 -37.43 0.47 -11.77
C ASN A 157 -37.28 -1.03 -11.66
N ALA A 158 -36.35 -1.66 -12.40
CA ALA A 158 -36.10 -3.09 -12.41
C ALA A 158 -34.68 -3.43 -11.96
N SER A 159 -34.52 -4.58 -11.27
CA SER A 159 -33.22 -5.17 -10.96
C SER A 159 -32.44 -5.48 -12.27
N PRO A 160 -31.09 -5.33 -12.31
CA PRO A 160 -30.21 -4.89 -11.24
C PRO A 160 -30.01 -3.36 -11.18
N LEU A 161 -30.79 -2.57 -11.88
CA LEU A 161 -30.63 -1.11 -11.96
C LEU A 161 -31.56 -0.34 -11.01
N LYS A 162 -32.32 -1.02 -10.19
CA LYS A 162 -33.21 -0.46 -9.18
C LYS A 162 -32.41 -0.01 -7.96
N CYS A 163 -32.68 1.19 -7.42
CA CYS A 163 -31.99 1.75 -6.27
C CYS A 163 -33.01 2.31 -5.26
N ILE A 164 -32.89 1.90 -3.98
CA ILE A 164 -33.72 2.43 -2.90
C ILE A 164 -33.28 3.88 -2.61
N LYS A 165 -34.25 4.76 -2.39
CA LYS A 165 -34.02 6.17 -2.05
C LYS A 165 -34.06 6.35 -0.55
N TYR A 166 -32.90 6.24 0.08
CA TYR A 166 -32.71 6.62 1.48
C TYR A 166 -32.40 8.12 1.59
N GLY A 167 -32.67 8.68 2.77
CA GLY A 167 -32.38 10.08 3.09
C GLY A 167 -32.14 10.27 4.57
N VAL A 168 -31.92 11.51 4.98
CA VAL A 168 -31.74 11.93 6.37
C VAL A 168 -32.87 12.89 6.74
N SER A 169 -33.55 12.64 7.88
CA SER A 169 -34.56 13.53 8.40
C SER A 169 -33.94 14.82 8.96
N SER A 170 -34.77 15.83 9.19
CA SER A 170 -34.35 17.07 9.87
C SER A 170 -33.78 16.83 11.29
N THR A 171 -34.12 15.70 11.91
CA THR A 171 -33.63 15.28 13.24
C THR A 171 -32.41 14.36 13.14
N GLY A 172 -31.85 14.10 11.92
CA GLY A 172 -30.69 13.28 11.73
C GLY A 172 -30.96 11.78 11.56
N GLY A 173 -32.20 11.32 11.64
CA GLY A 173 -32.58 9.91 11.50
C GLY A 173 -32.61 9.45 10.04
N LEU A 174 -32.39 8.15 9.81
CA LEU A 174 -32.53 7.54 8.50
C LEU A 174 -33.99 7.59 8.05
N THR A 175 -34.22 7.98 6.79
CA THR A 175 -35.54 7.97 6.12
C THR A 175 -35.49 7.12 4.85
N GLY A 176 -36.66 6.70 4.38
CA GLY A 176 -36.76 5.77 3.26
C GLY A 176 -36.82 4.31 3.73
N ASN A 177 -37.35 3.46 2.88
CA ASN A 177 -37.48 2.02 3.13
C ASN A 177 -37.45 1.25 1.81
N SER A 178 -37.56 -0.06 1.88
CA SER A 178 -37.51 -0.98 0.73
C SER A 178 -38.60 -0.76 -0.34
N THR A 179 -39.55 0.16 -0.12
CA THR A 179 -40.61 0.50 -1.10
C THR A 179 -40.42 1.86 -1.76
N THR A 180 -39.45 2.66 -1.30
CA THR A 180 -39.16 3.99 -1.84
C THR A 180 -37.93 3.93 -2.75
N PHE A 181 -38.09 4.26 -4.04
CA PHE A 181 -37.00 4.13 -5.01
C PHE A 181 -36.71 5.46 -5.70
N TYR A 182 -35.46 5.60 -6.19
CA TYR A 182 -35.14 6.66 -7.12
C TYR A 182 -35.91 6.50 -8.42
N THR A 183 -36.42 7.62 -8.94
CA THR A 183 -37.10 7.64 -10.23
C THR A 183 -36.16 7.17 -11.35
N SER A 184 -36.68 6.44 -12.33
CA SER A 184 -35.90 5.99 -13.49
C SER A 184 -35.21 7.19 -14.19
N GLY A 185 -33.90 7.08 -14.43
CA GLY A 185 -33.06 8.13 -15.03
C GLY A 185 -32.59 9.21 -14.04
N GLU A 186 -32.85 9.09 -12.75
CA GLU A 186 -32.42 10.06 -11.74
C GLU A 186 -30.93 9.89 -11.36
N LEU A 187 -30.41 8.65 -11.46
CA LEU A 187 -29.03 8.30 -11.12
C LEU A 187 -28.24 7.86 -12.36
N SER A 188 -26.96 8.28 -12.42
CA SER A 188 -26.00 7.68 -13.33
C SER A 188 -25.50 6.36 -12.75
N VAL A 189 -25.38 5.33 -13.60
CA VAL A 189 -24.92 4.01 -13.18
C VAL A 189 -23.73 3.58 -14.03
N VAL A 190 -22.64 3.20 -13.39
CA VAL A 190 -21.50 2.57 -14.04
C VAL A 190 -21.51 1.10 -13.65
N LYS A 191 -21.68 0.23 -14.66
CA LYS A 191 -21.51 -1.22 -14.51
C LYS A 191 -20.10 -1.58 -14.92
N THR A 192 -19.39 -2.28 -14.05
CA THR A 192 -18.07 -2.84 -14.33
C THR A 192 -18.16 -4.37 -14.31
N THR A 193 -17.61 -5.00 -15.33
CA THR A 193 -17.39 -6.45 -15.36
C THR A 193 -15.89 -6.67 -15.40
N ASP A 194 -15.34 -7.34 -14.39
CA ASP A 194 -13.91 -7.61 -14.31
C ASP A 194 -13.49 -8.76 -15.24
N GLU A 195 -12.21 -9.09 -15.24
CA GLU A 195 -11.63 -10.16 -16.05
C GLU A 195 -12.13 -11.56 -15.63
N ASP A 196 -12.64 -11.71 -14.39
CA ASP A 196 -13.26 -12.93 -13.84
C ASP A 196 -14.77 -13.01 -14.14
N LEU A 197 -15.32 -12.02 -14.84
CA LEU A 197 -16.74 -11.82 -15.13
C LEU A 197 -17.58 -11.45 -13.89
N ASN A 198 -16.96 -11.05 -12.78
CA ASN A 198 -17.68 -10.49 -11.65
C ASN A 198 -18.26 -9.14 -12.02
N VAL A 199 -19.49 -8.90 -11.62
CA VAL A 199 -20.23 -7.69 -11.98
C VAL A 199 -20.43 -6.81 -10.78
N SER A 200 -20.13 -5.53 -10.93
CA SER A 200 -20.42 -4.49 -9.94
C SER A 200 -21.10 -3.29 -10.59
N TYR A 201 -21.88 -2.56 -9.79
CA TYR A 201 -22.56 -1.34 -10.17
C TYR A 201 -22.24 -0.23 -9.18
N SER A 202 -21.98 0.97 -9.68
CA SER A 202 -21.85 2.19 -8.89
C SER A 202 -22.92 3.18 -9.34
N PHE A 203 -23.81 3.55 -8.40
CA PHE A 203 -24.89 4.50 -8.64
C PHE A 203 -24.49 5.87 -8.09
N THR A 204 -24.56 6.88 -8.90
CA THR A 204 -24.11 8.23 -8.59
C THR A 204 -25.23 9.23 -8.81
N ASP A 205 -25.44 10.13 -7.83
CA ASP A 205 -26.43 11.19 -7.93
C ASP A 205 -25.95 12.36 -8.82
N LYS A 206 -26.82 13.38 -8.99
CA LYS A 206 -26.52 14.56 -9.79
C LYS A 206 -25.40 15.45 -9.24
N GLN A 207 -25.05 15.28 -7.96
CA GLN A 207 -23.93 15.97 -7.31
C GLN A 207 -22.60 15.20 -7.44
N GLY A 208 -22.61 14.05 -8.12
CA GLY A 208 -21.43 13.21 -8.27
C GLY A 208 -21.13 12.31 -7.06
N ARG A 209 -22.07 12.16 -6.10
CA ARG A 209 -21.88 11.34 -4.91
C ARG A 209 -22.37 9.92 -5.20
N THR A 210 -21.59 8.92 -4.81
CA THR A 210 -22.01 7.51 -4.84
C THR A 210 -23.08 7.28 -3.77
N VAL A 211 -24.27 6.83 -4.19
CA VAL A 211 -25.41 6.53 -3.28
C VAL A 211 -25.60 5.04 -3.08
N LEU A 212 -25.11 4.21 -4.00
CA LEU A 212 -25.15 2.74 -3.90
C LEU A 212 -23.97 2.14 -4.63
N THR A 213 -23.30 1.19 -4.00
CA THR A 213 -22.45 0.21 -4.67
C THR A 213 -23.11 -1.16 -4.55
N ARG A 214 -23.30 -1.83 -5.67
CA ARG A 214 -23.88 -3.17 -5.77
C ARG A 214 -22.85 -4.12 -6.33
N GLN A 215 -22.55 -5.17 -5.60
CA GLN A 215 -21.74 -6.28 -6.08
C GLN A 215 -22.65 -7.48 -6.32
N MET A 216 -22.43 -8.18 -7.42
CA MET A 216 -23.23 -9.34 -7.78
C MET A 216 -22.48 -10.62 -7.40
N ASN A 217 -23.15 -11.50 -6.65
CA ASN A 217 -22.72 -12.89 -6.49
C ASN A 217 -23.72 -13.76 -7.26
N ASN A 218 -23.39 -14.10 -8.50
CA ASN A 218 -24.34 -14.65 -9.46
C ASN A 218 -25.57 -13.73 -9.66
N SER A 219 -26.75 -14.11 -9.17
CA SER A 219 -27.98 -13.31 -9.19
C SER A 219 -28.27 -12.55 -7.90
N GLU A 220 -27.46 -12.75 -6.86
CA GLU A 220 -27.63 -12.07 -5.57
C GLU A 220 -27.02 -10.67 -5.59
N GLU A 221 -27.77 -9.69 -5.08
CA GLU A 221 -27.36 -8.30 -4.97
C GLU A 221 -26.81 -8.02 -3.57
N HIS A 222 -25.54 -7.64 -3.49
CA HIS A 222 -24.89 -7.22 -2.24
C HIS A 222 -24.72 -5.70 -2.24
N ASP A 223 -25.67 -5.00 -1.62
CA ASP A 223 -25.85 -3.57 -1.68
C ASP A 223 -25.22 -2.85 -0.49
N THR A 224 -24.36 -1.88 -0.76
CA THR A 224 -23.89 -0.92 0.23
C THR A 224 -24.40 0.46 -0.13
N TYR A 225 -25.28 1.03 0.70
CA TYR A 225 -25.85 2.36 0.50
C TYR A 225 -25.08 3.42 1.26
N TYR A 226 -24.90 4.58 0.63
CA TYR A 226 -24.27 5.76 1.20
C TYR A 226 -25.30 6.90 1.23
N ILE A 227 -25.63 7.38 2.42
CA ILE A 227 -26.69 8.34 2.62
C ILE A 227 -26.11 9.64 3.16
N TYR A 228 -26.42 10.73 2.49
CA TYR A 228 -25.91 12.06 2.76
C TYR A 228 -27.01 12.99 3.24
N ASN A 229 -26.64 13.94 4.11
CA ASN A 229 -27.53 15.04 4.47
C ASN A 229 -27.52 16.15 3.38
N ASP A 230 -28.35 17.17 3.56
CA ASP A 230 -28.46 18.30 2.62
C ASP A 230 -27.16 19.11 2.47
N LYS A 231 -26.25 19.04 3.45
CA LYS A 231 -24.92 19.66 3.37
C LYS A 231 -23.89 18.81 2.63
N GLY A 232 -24.24 17.58 2.23
CA GLY A 232 -23.35 16.64 1.57
C GLY A 232 -22.48 15.80 2.50
N ASN A 233 -22.72 15.82 3.82
CA ASN A 233 -22.00 14.97 4.77
C ASN A 233 -22.59 13.56 4.74
N LEU A 234 -21.73 12.53 4.75
CA LEU A 234 -22.11 11.13 4.82
C LEU A 234 -22.66 10.79 6.21
N CYS A 235 -23.96 10.51 6.34
CA CYS A 235 -24.60 10.22 7.63
C CYS A 235 -24.76 8.73 7.91
N PHE A 236 -24.98 7.92 6.87
CA PHE A 236 -25.13 6.47 7.03
C PHE A 236 -24.40 5.73 5.93
N VAL A 237 -23.80 4.58 6.30
CA VAL A 237 -23.38 3.54 5.37
C VAL A 237 -24.10 2.27 5.77
N LEU A 238 -25.04 1.81 4.94
CA LEU A 238 -25.81 0.59 5.19
C LEU A 238 -25.12 -0.57 4.47
N GLN A 239 -24.67 -1.55 5.25
CA GLN A 239 -24.04 -2.75 4.71
C GLN A 239 -25.07 -3.69 4.05
N PRO A 240 -24.65 -4.64 3.20
CA PRO A 240 -25.57 -5.55 2.51
C PRO A 240 -26.56 -6.26 3.44
N LYS A 241 -26.11 -6.73 4.61
CA LYS A 241 -26.95 -7.40 5.60
C LYS A 241 -28.09 -6.54 6.17
N TYR A 242 -27.94 -5.20 6.13
CA TYR A 242 -29.00 -4.28 6.53
C TYR A 242 -30.26 -4.46 5.70
N GLN A 243 -30.14 -4.79 4.41
CA GLN A 243 -31.29 -4.96 3.52
C GLN A 243 -32.18 -6.14 3.93
N GLU A 244 -31.63 -7.11 4.65
CA GLU A 244 -32.35 -8.27 5.15
C GLU A 244 -33.00 -8.04 6.52
N SER A 245 -32.31 -7.32 7.44
CA SER A 245 -32.70 -7.25 8.85
C SER A 245 -33.19 -5.88 9.30
N ALA A 246 -32.87 -4.81 8.57
CA ALA A 246 -33.13 -3.41 8.92
C ALA A 246 -32.59 -3.00 10.32
N ASP A 247 -31.57 -3.69 10.83
CA ASP A 247 -30.94 -3.41 12.12
C ASP A 247 -29.77 -2.41 11.94
N LEU A 248 -30.03 -1.13 12.21
CA LEU A 248 -29.03 -0.06 12.15
C LEU A 248 -27.87 -0.29 13.13
N GLY A 249 -28.14 -0.87 14.28
CA GLY A 249 -27.13 -1.08 15.31
C GLY A 249 -26.08 -2.10 14.89
N LYS A 250 -26.47 -3.11 14.11
CA LYS A 250 -25.57 -4.19 13.69
C LYS A 250 -24.96 -4.01 12.30
N TYR A 251 -25.66 -3.31 11.39
CA TYR A 251 -25.30 -3.31 9.97
C TYR A 251 -25.17 -1.92 9.35
N ALA A 252 -25.12 -0.87 10.19
CA ALA A 252 -24.92 0.48 9.69
C ALA A 252 -23.79 1.22 10.40
N PHE A 253 -22.95 1.91 9.62
CA PHE A 253 -22.14 3.00 10.16
C PHE A 253 -23.00 4.25 10.18
N GLN A 254 -22.96 5.01 11.28
CA GLN A 254 -23.75 6.22 11.44
C GLN A 254 -22.86 7.36 11.91
N TYR A 255 -23.11 8.57 11.39
CA TYR A 255 -22.32 9.76 11.68
C TYR A 255 -23.24 10.95 11.92
N GLU A 256 -22.94 11.71 12.96
CA GLU A 256 -23.58 12.99 13.26
C GLU A 256 -22.56 14.11 13.14
N TYR A 257 -23.02 15.29 12.72
CA TYR A 257 -22.14 16.42 12.44
C TYR A 257 -22.67 17.69 13.10
N ASP A 258 -21.76 18.58 13.47
CA ASP A 258 -22.10 19.90 13.93
C ASP A 258 -22.40 20.89 12.77
N ALA A 259 -22.65 22.15 13.12
CA ALA A 259 -22.94 23.18 12.14
C ALA A 259 -21.76 23.49 11.19
N ARG A 260 -20.52 23.20 11.61
CA ARG A 260 -19.30 23.35 10.82
C ARG A 260 -18.97 22.13 9.95
N GLY A 261 -19.77 21.05 10.05
CA GLY A 261 -19.53 19.80 9.31
C GLY A 261 -18.48 18.88 9.93
N ARG A 262 -18.12 19.09 11.20
CA ARG A 262 -17.21 18.19 11.93
C ARG A 262 -18.01 17.04 12.54
N CYS A 263 -17.48 15.81 12.42
CA CYS A 263 -18.13 14.63 12.97
C CYS A 263 -18.11 14.67 14.50
N THR A 264 -19.28 14.79 15.12
CA THR A 264 -19.42 14.84 16.58
C THR A 264 -19.75 13.50 17.20
N LYS A 265 -20.29 12.56 16.41
CA LYS A 265 -20.61 11.23 16.86
C LYS A 265 -20.46 10.21 15.73
N LYS A 266 -19.90 9.07 16.05
CA LYS A 266 -19.72 7.94 15.15
C LYS A 266 -20.21 6.68 15.83
N ILE A 267 -21.03 5.89 15.13
CA ILE A 267 -21.49 4.57 15.57
C ILE A 267 -20.97 3.53 14.57
N LEU A 268 -20.26 2.54 15.06
CA LEU A 268 -19.82 1.38 14.28
C LEU A 268 -20.82 0.24 14.46
N PRO A 269 -20.98 -0.64 13.44
CA PRO A 269 -21.81 -1.83 13.57
C PRO A 269 -21.44 -2.66 14.80
N GLY A 270 -22.46 -2.98 15.63
CA GLY A 270 -22.27 -3.79 16.83
C GLY A 270 -21.58 -3.11 18.00
N ALA A 271 -21.26 -1.81 17.90
CA ALA A 271 -20.58 -1.05 18.95
C ALA A 271 -21.43 0.13 19.44
N ASP A 272 -21.18 0.58 20.67
CA ASP A 272 -21.72 1.83 21.16
C ASP A 272 -20.99 3.02 20.49
N PHE A 273 -21.63 4.19 20.51
CA PHE A 273 -21.09 5.37 19.80
C PHE A 273 -19.79 5.90 20.42
N VAL A 274 -19.00 6.56 19.59
CA VAL A 274 -17.89 7.42 19.99
C VAL A 274 -18.32 8.87 19.80
N GLU A 275 -18.19 9.67 20.85
CA GLU A 275 -18.43 11.13 20.83
C GLU A 275 -17.13 11.89 20.66
N TYR A 276 -17.15 12.98 19.89
CA TYR A 276 -16.01 13.85 19.62
C TYR A 276 -16.35 15.30 19.97
N ILE A 277 -15.44 15.99 20.62
CA ILE A 277 -15.59 17.39 21.00
C ILE A 277 -14.39 18.17 20.47
N TYR A 278 -14.68 19.30 19.84
CA TYR A 278 -13.69 20.15 19.19
C TYR A 278 -13.64 21.52 19.87
N ASN A 279 -12.44 22.13 19.82
CA ASN A 279 -12.25 23.53 20.20
C ASN A 279 -12.61 24.49 19.04
N ASP A 280 -12.47 25.79 19.29
CA ASP A 280 -12.73 26.82 18.27
C ASP A 280 -11.74 26.81 17.10
N ALA A 281 -10.57 26.20 17.28
CA ALA A 281 -9.58 25.98 16.23
C ALA A 281 -9.80 24.68 15.42
N ASP A 282 -10.98 24.05 15.56
CA ASP A 282 -11.38 22.80 14.90
C ASP A 282 -10.52 21.57 15.27
N GLN A 283 -9.79 21.63 16.39
CA GLN A 283 -9.00 20.52 16.90
C GLN A 283 -9.84 19.66 17.83
N LEU A 284 -9.71 18.34 17.72
CA LEU A 284 -10.34 17.37 18.63
C LEU A 284 -9.72 17.49 20.02
N VAL A 285 -10.49 17.90 21.02
CA VAL A 285 -9.99 18.07 22.40
C VAL A 285 -10.46 16.97 23.35
N TYR A 286 -11.60 16.32 23.08
CA TYR A 286 -12.06 15.17 23.83
C TYR A 286 -12.73 14.15 22.91
N SER A 287 -12.56 12.86 23.26
CA SER A 287 -13.37 11.77 22.72
C SER A 287 -13.80 10.84 23.84
N GLN A 288 -14.95 10.16 23.65
CA GLN A 288 -15.46 9.17 24.59
C GLN A 288 -16.07 8.00 23.82
N ASP A 289 -15.59 6.79 24.06
CA ASP A 289 -16.19 5.57 23.54
C ASP A 289 -17.21 4.93 24.52
N GLY A 290 -17.84 3.84 24.10
CA GLY A 290 -18.83 3.13 24.90
C GLY A 290 -18.25 2.54 26.18
N ASN A 291 -17.04 2.00 26.13
CA ASN A 291 -16.38 1.42 27.29
C ASN A 291 -16.05 2.49 28.33
N GLN A 292 -15.59 3.65 27.90
CA GLN A 292 -15.31 4.80 28.77
C GLN A 292 -16.59 5.34 29.42
N ARG A 293 -17.73 5.32 28.70
CA ARG A 293 -19.03 5.71 29.24
C ARG A 293 -19.59 4.71 30.25
N ALA A 294 -19.34 3.42 30.04
CA ALA A 294 -19.84 2.34 30.90
C ALA A 294 -19.10 2.22 32.24
N GLN A 295 -17.94 2.87 32.41
CA GLN A 295 -17.20 2.84 33.68
C GLN A 295 -17.98 3.55 34.78
N ALA A 296 -17.88 3.07 36.04
CA ALA A 296 -18.51 3.65 37.21
C ALA A 296 -18.16 5.16 37.34
N THR A 297 -16.91 5.52 37.08
CA THR A 297 -16.46 6.90 36.86
C THR A 297 -16.22 7.08 35.39
N LYS A 298 -17.10 7.78 34.69
CA LYS A 298 -17.00 8.03 33.26
C LYS A 298 -15.66 8.68 32.92
N LYS A 299 -15.04 8.22 31.86
CA LYS A 299 -13.74 8.72 31.41
C LYS A 299 -13.82 9.29 30.01
N TRP A 300 -12.90 10.17 29.71
CA TRP A 300 -12.71 10.83 28.41
C TRP A 300 -11.26 10.73 28.00
N THR A 301 -11.00 10.46 26.74
CA THR A 301 -9.69 10.71 26.17
C THR A 301 -9.58 12.20 25.87
N TYR A 302 -8.53 12.85 26.34
CA TYR A 302 -8.25 14.25 26.06
C TYR A 302 -7.02 14.41 25.17
N TYR A 303 -6.97 15.55 24.45
CA TYR A 303 -5.90 15.89 23.51
C TYR A 303 -5.50 17.35 23.74
N LEU A 304 -4.21 17.60 23.91
CA LEU A 304 -3.62 18.94 24.01
C LEU A 304 -2.73 19.21 22.82
N TYR A 305 -2.70 20.45 22.39
CA TYR A 305 -1.95 20.86 21.20
C TYR A 305 -1.07 22.07 21.50
N ASP A 306 0.02 22.20 20.78
CA ASP A 306 0.83 23.42 20.79
C ASP A 306 0.21 24.51 19.90
N LYS A 307 0.86 25.68 19.90
CA LYS A 307 0.42 26.83 19.07
C LYS A 307 0.49 26.60 17.55
N PHE A 308 1.12 25.51 17.11
CA PHE A 308 1.20 25.11 15.70
C PHE A 308 0.19 24.01 15.36
N GLY A 309 -0.61 23.59 16.31
CA GLY A 309 -1.62 22.55 16.13
C GLY A 309 -1.08 21.13 16.21
N ARG A 310 0.13 20.92 16.72
CA ARG A 310 0.72 19.58 16.88
C ARG A 310 0.32 19.00 18.25
N LEU A 311 -0.03 17.70 18.28
CA LEU A 311 -0.45 17.00 19.50
C LEU A 311 0.72 16.90 20.49
N THR A 312 0.61 17.59 21.62
CA THR A 312 1.62 17.57 22.69
C THR A 312 1.31 16.55 23.77
N GLU A 313 0.02 16.32 24.06
CA GLU A 313 -0.36 15.37 25.10
C GLU A 313 -1.68 14.69 24.78
N GLN A 314 -1.76 13.41 25.08
CA GLN A 314 -2.96 12.61 25.05
C GLN A 314 -3.04 11.78 26.31
N GLY A 315 -4.24 11.66 26.87
CA GLY A 315 -4.44 10.89 28.07
C GLY A 315 -5.93 10.70 28.40
N GLU A 316 -6.19 10.23 29.58
CA GLU A 316 -7.53 10.00 30.08
C GLU A 316 -7.84 10.92 31.26
N CYS A 317 -9.05 11.46 31.32
CA CYS A 317 -9.54 12.30 32.41
C CYS A 317 -10.97 11.94 32.78
N THR A 318 -11.40 12.32 34.00
CA THR A 318 -12.75 12.01 34.48
C THR A 318 -13.78 13.10 34.17
N ASN A 319 -13.33 14.33 33.88
CA ASN A 319 -14.21 15.47 33.56
C ASN A 319 -13.69 16.24 32.35
N LYS A 320 -14.59 16.69 31.48
CA LYS A 320 -14.26 17.61 30.38
C LYS A 320 -13.76 18.94 30.93
N GLY A 321 -12.66 19.44 30.39
CA GLY A 321 -12.09 20.74 30.79
C GLY A 321 -11.39 20.76 32.13
N ALA A 322 -11.23 19.62 32.80
CA ALA A 322 -10.60 19.58 34.09
C ALA A 322 -9.21 18.93 34.04
N THR A 323 -8.30 19.62 34.69
CA THR A 323 -7.01 19.14 35.15
C THR A 323 -7.12 18.13 36.32
N SER A 324 -8.35 17.60 36.60
CA SER A 324 -8.60 16.71 37.72
C SER A 324 -8.12 15.30 37.41
N SER A 325 -6.96 14.97 37.95
CA SER A 325 -6.33 13.63 37.93
C SER A 325 -6.19 13.03 36.51
N PRO A 326 -5.57 13.73 35.54
CA PRO A 326 -5.35 13.16 34.24
C PRO A 326 -4.34 12.03 34.32
N VAL A 327 -4.63 10.92 33.62
CA VAL A 327 -3.66 9.87 33.34
C VAL A 327 -3.08 10.14 31.95
N VAL A 328 -1.85 10.64 31.92
CA VAL A 328 -1.17 10.94 30.65
C VAL A 328 -0.73 9.62 30.02
N TYR A 329 -1.14 9.38 28.77
CA TYR A 329 -0.72 8.21 28.00
C TYR A 329 0.53 8.49 27.20
N ILE A 330 0.56 9.65 26.53
CA ILE A 330 1.70 10.09 25.74
C ILE A 330 1.89 11.59 25.90
N HIS A 331 3.14 12.00 26.03
CA HIS A 331 3.56 13.39 25.96
C HIS A 331 4.65 13.53 24.89
N ASN A 332 4.42 14.39 23.91
CA ASN A 332 5.31 14.59 22.76
C ASN A 332 6.07 15.92 22.89
N TYR A 333 7.33 15.90 22.54
CA TYR A 333 8.21 17.05 22.47
C TYR A 333 8.57 17.37 21.03
N TYR A 334 8.63 18.65 20.70
CA TYR A 334 8.91 19.13 19.35
C TYR A 334 10.00 20.20 19.37
N ASP A 335 10.65 20.42 18.23
CA ASP A 335 11.56 21.52 17.92
C ASP A 335 12.89 21.54 18.68
N GLY A 336 12.95 21.04 19.89
CA GLY A 336 14.12 21.15 20.75
C GLY A 336 14.28 19.97 21.69
N TYR A 337 15.41 19.95 22.40
CA TYR A 337 15.83 18.84 23.27
C TYR A 337 15.93 19.23 24.75
N GLY A 338 15.23 20.29 25.17
CA GLY A 338 15.25 20.73 26.58
C GLY A 338 14.75 19.66 27.55
N PHE A 339 13.88 18.77 27.09
CA PHE A 339 13.29 17.69 27.88
C PHE A 339 14.31 16.61 28.32
N ILE A 340 15.44 16.45 27.62
CA ILE A 340 16.47 15.45 27.97
C ILE A 340 17.22 15.77 29.27
N ASN A 341 17.00 16.93 29.85
CA ASN A 341 17.49 17.28 31.19
C ASN A 341 16.47 16.90 32.29
N GLY A 342 15.29 16.41 31.89
CA GLY A 342 14.22 16.02 32.79
C GLY A 342 14.35 14.60 33.33
N THR A 343 13.44 14.26 34.25
CA THR A 343 13.36 12.93 34.85
C THR A 343 13.09 11.87 33.78
N GLY A 344 13.86 10.79 33.82
CA GLY A 344 13.71 9.64 32.92
C GLY A 344 14.64 9.64 31.70
N PHE A 345 15.21 10.79 31.31
CA PHE A 345 16.20 10.92 30.25
C PHE A 345 17.64 11.01 30.82
N THR A 346 17.95 10.17 31.80
CA THR A 346 19.17 10.30 32.62
C THR A 346 20.41 9.66 32.01
N ASP A 347 20.24 8.68 31.11
CA ASP A 347 21.35 7.99 30.50
C ASP A 347 22.15 8.90 29.54
N SER A 348 23.44 8.62 29.41
CA SER A 348 24.32 9.39 28.52
C SER A 348 23.96 9.30 27.04
N ASN A 349 23.29 8.23 26.62
CA ASN A 349 22.84 8.05 25.23
C ASN A 349 21.76 9.06 24.79
N TYR A 350 21.03 9.66 25.75
CA TYR A 350 20.09 10.76 25.46
C TYR A 350 20.80 12.09 25.25
N LYS A 351 22.04 12.24 25.69
CA LYS A 351 22.75 13.52 25.59
C LYS A 351 23.23 13.78 24.17
N LEU A 352 22.95 14.97 23.68
CA LEU A 352 23.30 15.45 22.36
C LEU A 352 24.19 16.69 22.46
N THR A 353 25.13 16.82 21.55
CA THR A 353 25.89 18.07 21.36
C THR A 353 25.00 19.17 20.75
N GLU A 354 25.40 20.42 20.85
CA GLU A 354 24.62 21.51 20.23
C GLU A 354 24.48 21.36 18.71
N ALA A 355 25.49 20.83 18.03
CA ALA A 355 25.44 20.53 16.61
C ALA A 355 24.38 19.46 16.28
N GLN A 356 24.24 18.41 17.11
CA GLN A 356 23.25 17.36 16.96
C GLN A 356 21.84 17.84 17.23
N LYS A 357 21.65 18.81 18.13
CA LYS A 357 20.35 19.41 18.45
C LYS A 357 19.82 20.33 17.36
N ALA A 358 20.69 20.82 16.45
CA ALA A 358 20.38 21.89 15.50
C ALA A 358 19.23 21.53 14.53
N TYR A 359 19.02 20.25 14.25
CA TYR A 359 18.10 19.78 13.20
C TYR A 359 16.75 19.28 13.73
N GLY A 360 16.46 19.43 15.03
CA GLY A 360 15.18 19.01 15.62
C GLY A 360 13.99 19.92 15.31
N LYS A 361 14.23 21.11 14.77
CA LYS A 361 13.21 22.13 14.55
C LYS A 361 12.21 21.72 13.47
N GLY A 362 10.93 21.72 13.81
CA GLY A 362 9.83 21.26 12.96
C GLY A 362 9.46 19.81 13.18
N TYR A 363 10.30 19.03 13.83
CA TYR A 363 10.12 17.59 14.06
C TYR A 363 9.77 17.27 15.51
N GLN A 364 9.19 16.08 15.70
CA GLN A 364 9.03 15.49 17.02
C GLN A 364 10.38 15.00 17.50
N THR A 365 10.87 15.55 18.61
CA THR A 365 12.20 15.26 19.14
C THR A 365 12.21 14.24 20.25
N GLY A 366 11.05 13.96 20.84
CA GLY A 366 10.90 12.92 21.85
C GLY A 366 9.49 12.68 22.28
N SER A 367 9.30 11.64 23.08
CA SER A 367 8.04 11.29 23.72
C SER A 367 8.27 10.65 25.08
N VAL A 368 7.29 10.80 25.96
CA VAL A 368 7.13 9.98 27.16
C VAL A 368 5.83 9.21 27.04
N ILE A 369 5.90 7.88 27.07
CA ILE A 369 4.76 7.00 26.93
C ILE A 369 4.56 6.27 28.26
N SER A 370 3.37 6.35 28.83
CA SER A 370 2.99 5.62 30.03
C SER A 370 2.57 4.19 29.67
N ILE A 371 3.01 3.22 30.43
CA ILE A 371 2.61 1.82 30.26
C ILE A 371 1.31 1.60 31.02
N PHE A 372 0.31 1.05 30.34
CA PHE A 372 -0.98 0.81 30.94
C PHE A 372 -0.88 -0.21 32.10
N GLY A 373 -1.35 0.19 33.27
CA GLY A 373 -1.31 -0.67 34.48
C GLY A 373 0.06 -0.76 35.17
N ASP A 374 1.06 0.03 34.73
CA ASP A 374 2.39 0.09 35.34
C ASP A 374 2.76 1.55 35.67
N SER A 375 3.62 1.74 36.66
CA SER A 375 4.23 3.03 36.97
C SER A 375 5.40 3.37 36.05
N LYS A 376 5.94 2.41 35.30
CA LYS A 376 7.04 2.59 34.35
C LYS A 376 6.59 3.40 33.14
N LYS A 377 7.54 4.13 32.57
CA LYS A 377 7.33 4.94 31.36
C LYS A 377 8.43 4.64 30.35
N ILE A 378 8.07 4.73 29.07
CA ILE A 378 9.03 4.71 27.98
C ILE A 378 9.42 6.15 27.65
N TYR A 379 10.70 6.44 27.68
CA TYR A 379 11.30 7.73 27.36
C TYR A 379 12.00 7.61 26.03
N LEU A 380 11.45 8.23 25.00
CA LEU A 380 11.90 8.12 23.62
C LEU A 380 12.48 9.45 23.13
N MET A 381 13.62 9.39 22.47
CA MET A 381 14.27 10.54 21.83
C MET A 381 14.61 10.22 20.38
N TYR A 382 14.42 11.20 19.50
CA TYR A 382 14.82 11.18 18.10
C TYR A 382 15.88 12.24 17.83
N GLN A 383 16.93 11.88 17.10
CA GLN A 383 17.91 12.84 16.56
C GLN A 383 17.80 12.83 15.05
N TYR A 384 17.90 14.01 14.47
CA TYR A 384 17.77 14.23 13.03
C TYR A 384 19.07 14.76 12.43
N ASP A 385 19.28 14.49 11.13
CA ASP A 385 20.29 15.14 10.32
C ASP A 385 19.75 16.41 9.63
N ILE A 386 20.61 17.07 8.85
CA ILE A 386 20.26 18.29 8.11
C ILE A 386 19.13 18.06 7.07
N GLN A 387 18.93 16.84 6.63
CA GLN A 387 17.88 16.47 5.65
C GLN A 387 16.56 16.07 6.33
N GLY A 388 16.51 16.08 7.67
CA GLY A 388 15.34 15.73 8.46
C GLY A 388 15.14 14.23 8.61
N ARG A 389 16.17 13.40 8.36
CA ARG A 389 16.11 11.95 8.55
C ARG A 389 16.50 11.61 9.98
N VAL A 390 15.88 10.58 10.56
CA VAL A 390 16.19 10.10 11.91
C VAL A 390 17.52 9.35 11.87
N VAL A 391 18.57 9.91 12.46
CA VAL A 391 19.90 9.28 12.52
C VAL A 391 20.14 8.54 13.83
N LYS A 392 19.38 8.85 14.88
CA LYS A 392 19.46 8.15 16.16
C LYS A 392 18.12 8.15 16.86
N THR A 393 17.75 6.98 17.39
CA THR A 393 16.66 6.80 18.35
C THR A 393 17.22 6.24 19.64
N VAL A 394 16.72 6.71 20.77
CA VAL A 394 17.06 6.18 22.09
C VAL A 394 15.77 6.00 22.87
N GLN A 395 15.53 4.80 23.38
CA GLN A 395 14.43 4.55 24.32
C GLN A 395 14.89 3.63 25.44
N ASN A 396 14.33 3.80 26.64
CA ASN A 396 14.46 2.80 27.66
C ASN A 396 13.54 1.60 27.39
N ASN A 397 13.88 0.46 27.90
CA ASN A 397 13.07 -0.75 27.78
C ASN A 397 12.56 -1.25 29.15
N LEU A 398 11.71 -2.28 29.15
CA LEU A 398 11.09 -2.82 30.36
C LEU A 398 12.04 -3.68 31.20
N LEU A 399 13.21 -4.02 30.66
CA LEU A 399 14.26 -4.80 31.30
C LEU A 399 15.34 -3.91 31.95
N ASP A 400 14.97 -2.68 32.32
CA ASP A 400 15.84 -1.66 32.93
C ASP A 400 17.13 -1.39 32.14
N GLY A 401 17.00 -1.34 30.82
CA GLY A 401 18.05 -1.01 29.89
C GLY A 401 17.60 0.00 28.84
N LEU A 402 18.32 0.04 27.73
CA LEU A 402 18.08 0.95 26.60
C LEU A 402 18.11 0.19 25.27
N ASP A 403 17.28 0.65 24.36
CA ASP A 403 17.34 0.35 22.94
C ASP A 403 17.82 1.59 22.20
N VAL A 404 18.99 1.52 21.60
CA VAL A 404 19.61 2.59 20.83
C VAL A 404 19.71 2.12 19.40
N THR A 405 19.12 2.88 18.47
CA THR A 405 19.25 2.65 17.03
C THR A 405 19.99 3.82 16.41
N GLU A 406 21.06 3.55 15.66
CA GLU A 406 21.81 4.55 14.90
C GLU A 406 21.77 4.17 13.42
N THR A 407 21.35 5.11 12.57
CA THR A 407 21.20 4.88 11.13
C THR A 407 22.07 5.86 10.34
N THR A 408 22.87 5.33 9.44
CA THR A 408 23.52 6.13 8.39
C THR A 408 22.76 5.91 7.08
N TYR A 409 22.82 6.92 6.22
CA TYR A 409 22.06 6.90 4.97
C TYR A 409 22.97 7.08 3.77
N THR A 410 22.58 6.49 2.65
CA THR A 410 23.14 6.82 1.34
C THR A 410 22.80 8.26 0.96
N PHE A 411 23.40 8.76 -0.11
CA PHE A 411 23.06 10.06 -0.67
C PHE A 411 21.58 10.13 -1.11
N SER A 412 21.05 9.04 -1.64
CA SER A 412 19.64 8.88 -2.04
C SER A 412 18.65 8.68 -0.88
N SER A 413 19.14 8.81 0.37
CA SER A 413 18.35 8.67 1.61
C SER A 413 17.87 7.25 1.93
N ASN A 414 18.46 6.24 1.33
CA ASN A 414 18.26 4.85 1.75
C ASN A 414 19.14 4.53 2.97
N PRO A 415 18.68 3.71 3.94
CA PRO A 415 19.52 3.25 5.03
C PRO A 415 20.78 2.53 4.51
N GLN A 416 21.95 2.93 4.96
CA GLN A 416 23.22 2.27 4.60
C GLN A 416 23.71 1.35 5.70
N THR A 417 23.70 1.85 6.94
CA THR A 417 24.03 1.05 8.11
C THR A 417 23.00 1.34 9.19
N VAL A 418 22.48 0.30 9.81
CA VAL A 418 21.58 0.39 10.96
C VAL A 418 22.21 -0.41 12.10
N VAL A 419 22.53 0.28 13.19
CA VAL A 419 23.07 -0.34 14.41
C VAL A 419 22.00 -0.31 15.48
N HIS A 420 21.58 -1.48 15.95
CA HIS A 420 20.74 -1.65 17.12
C HIS A 420 21.59 -2.10 18.29
N LYS A 421 21.60 -1.34 19.36
CA LYS A 421 22.21 -1.72 20.62
C LYS A 421 21.12 -1.85 21.69
N ASN A 422 20.84 -3.07 22.07
CA ASN A 422 19.94 -3.39 23.16
C ASN A 422 20.77 -3.65 24.42
N THR A 423 20.46 -2.93 25.50
CA THR A 423 20.99 -3.20 26.83
C THR A 423 19.86 -3.60 27.75
N TYR A 424 20.08 -4.55 28.65
CA TYR A 424 19.07 -5.04 29.58
C TYR A 424 19.72 -5.64 30.84
N LYS A 425 18.94 -5.76 31.90
CA LYS A 425 19.38 -6.44 33.10
C LYS A 425 18.82 -7.86 33.18
N GLU A 426 19.69 -8.82 33.37
CA GLU A 426 19.34 -10.19 33.62
C GLU A 426 19.96 -10.62 34.98
N ASN A 427 19.13 -11.01 35.94
CA ASN A 427 19.56 -11.36 37.31
C ASN A 427 20.40 -10.25 37.95
N GLY A 428 20.04 -8.97 37.74
CA GLY A 428 20.75 -7.81 38.27
C GLY A 428 22.04 -7.43 37.54
N THR A 429 22.47 -8.21 36.54
CA THR A 429 23.68 -7.96 35.75
C THR A 429 23.30 -7.26 34.43
N GLN A 430 24.00 -6.17 34.09
CA GLN A 430 23.84 -5.49 32.82
C GLN A 430 24.39 -6.36 31.68
N LYS A 431 23.58 -6.58 30.65
CA LYS A 431 23.94 -7.25 29.40
C LYS A 431 23.74 -6.33 28.22
N SER A 432 24.39 -6.63 27.12
CA SER A 432 24.23 -5.87 25.87
C SER A 432 24.28 -6.82 24.69
N ILE A 433 23.38 -6.56 23.73
CA ILE A 433 23.39 -7.19 22.41
C ILE A 433 23.55 -6.05 21.40
N THR A 434 24.45 -6.20 20.44
CA THR A 434 24.62 -5.25 19.35
C THR A 434 24.40 -5.95 18.02
N GLU A 435 23.47 -5.44 17.24
CA GLU A 435 23.16 -5.90 15.89
C GLU A 435 23.49 -4.79 14.90
N THR A 436 24.18 -5.12 13.86
CA THR A 436 24.49 -4.19 12.78
C THR A 436 24.00 -4.75 11.46
N TYR A 437 23.15 -4.01 10.77
CA TYR A 437 22.72 -4.28 9.40
C TYR A 437 23.45 -3.35 8.46
N ILE A 438 24.02 -3.90 7.37
CA ILE A 438 24.67 -3.15 6.30
C ILE A 438 23.94 -3.46 5.01
N TYR A 439 23.44 -2.43 4.36
CA TYR A 439 22.71 -2.51 3.09
C TYR A 439 23.61 -2.03 1.95
N THR A 440 23.72 -2.84 0.93
CA THR A 440 24.38 -2.46 -0.33
C THR A 440 23.32 -2.36 -1.42
N TYR A 441 23.45 -1.34 -2.26
CA TYR A 441 22.51 -1.07 -3.34
C TYR A 441 23.18 -1.26 -4.70
N ASP A 442 22.39 -1.63 -5.68
CA ASP A 442 22.84 -1.73 -7.07
C ASP A 442 22.76 -0.36 -7.78
N TYR A 443 23.10 -0.37 -9.08
CA TYR A 443 23.09 0.84 -9.92
C TYR A 443 21.68 1.48 -10.08
N ALA A 444 20.61 0.77 -9.78
CA ALA A 444 19.23 1.25 -9.83
C ALA A 444 18.66 1.56 -8.43
N ASP A 445 19.56 1.70 -7.43
CA ASP A 445 19.22 2.02 -6.02
C ASP A 445 18.35 0.95 -5.35
N ARG A 446 18.47 -0.34 -5.80
CA ARG A 446 17.78 -1.50 -5.23
C ARG A 446 18.71 -2.28 -4.32
N ILE A 447 18.20 -2.88 -3.26
CA ILE A 447 19.01 -3.69 -2.33
C ILE A 447 19.61 -4.89 -3.04
N SER A 448 20.94 -4.87 -3.21
CA SER A 448 21.69 -6.00 -3.77
C SER A 448 22.24 -6.95 -2.70
N LYS A 449 22.54 -6.45 -1.49
CA LYS A 449 23.08 -7.25 -0.39
C LYS A 449 22.64 -6.71 0.96
N VAL A 450 22.34 -7.61 1.88
CA VAL A 450 22.14 -7.32 3.30
C VAL A 450 23.10 -8.16 4.11
N GLU A 451 23.94 -7.51 4.90
CA GLU A 451 24.84 -8.13 5.86
C GLU A 451 24.35 -7.85 7.29
N HIS A 452 24.52 -8.78 8.17
CA HIS A 452 24.19 -8.68 9.59
C HIS A 452 25.38 -9.08 10.44
N THR A 453 25.64 -8.31 11.47
CA THR A 453 26.62 -8.64 12.50
C THR A 453 25.90 -8.70 13.85
N LEU A 454 26.01 -9.81 14.55
CA LEU A 454 25.50 -10.00 15.90
C LEU A 454 26.70 -10.23 16.83
N ASN A 455 26.94 -9.30 17.78
CA ASN A 455 28.03 -9.37 18.73
C ASN A 455 29.35 -9.82 18.07
N ASP A 456 29.81 -9.10 17.04
CA ASP A 456 31.02 -9.32 16.26
C ASP A 456 31.01 -10.53 15.29
N THR A 457 29.96 -11.34 15.27
CA THR A 457 29.80 -12.41 14.28
C THR A 457 29.04 -11.88 13.06
N LYS A 458 29.75 -11.76 11.92
CA LYS A 458 29.19 -11.25 10.68
C LYS A 458 28.69 -12.38 9.78
N VAL A 459 27.47 -12.21 9.26
CA VAL A 459 26.87 -13.11 8.26
C VAL A 459 26.24 -12.30 7.14
N VAL A 460 26.16 -12.89 5.96
CA VAL A 460 25.36 -12.36 4.85
C VAL A 460 23.93 -12.89 5.01
N LEU A 461 22.95 -12.01 5.22
CA LEU A 461 21.56 -12.44 5.31
C LEU A 461 20.98 -12.76 3.94
N SER A 462 21.24 -11.88 2.96
CA SER A 462 20.76 -12.10 1.59
C SER A 462 21.60 -11.36 0.57
N GLU A 463 21.72 -11.97 -0.63
CA GLU A 463 22.21 -11.32 -1.85
C GLU A 463 21.14 -11.46 -2.93
N ASN A 464 20.80 -10.35 -3.57
CA ASN A 464 19.71 -10.27 -4.54
C ASN A 464 20.26 -9.97 -5.92
N THR A 465 19.73 -10.64 -6.94
CA THR A 465 19.98 -10.30 -8.33
C THR A 465 18.67 -10.02 -9.06
N TYR A 466 18.73 -9.11 -10.02
CA TYR A 466 17.56 -8.63 -10.75
C TYR A 466 17.71 -8.87 -12.25
N ASN A 467 16.60 -9.20 -12.91
CA ASN A 467 16.58 -9.32 -14.37
C ASN A 467 16.65 -7.93 -15.05
N LYS A 468 16.66 -7.94 -16.38
CA LYS A 468 16.69 -6.71 -17.19
C LYS A 468 15.47 -5.81 -16.98
N LEU A 469 14.34 -6.37 -16.56
CA LEU A 469 13.10 -5.65 -16.26
C LEU A 469 13.03 -5.14 -14.82
N GLY A 470 14.07 -5.37 -14.01
CA GLY A 470 14.10 -4.92 -12.62
C GLY A 470 13.45 -5.86 -11.61
N GLN A 471 12.95 -7.01 -12.03
CA GLN A 471 12.35 -8.01 -11.15
C GLN A 471 13.43 -8.84 -10.44
N LEU A 472 13.21 -9.18 -9.17
CA LEU A 472 14.09 -10.08 -8.40
C LEU A 472 14.07 -11.47 -9.01
N VAL A 473 15.20 -11.98 -9.47
CA VAL A 473 15.27 -13.33 -10.07
C VAL A 473 16.02 -14.33 -9.20
N ASN A 474 16.98 -13.89 -8.38
CA ASN A 474 17.60 -14.76 -7.41
C ASN A 474 17.79 -14.03 -6.08
N ARG A 475 17.64 -14.80 -5.00
CA ARG A 475 18.05 -14.43 -3.64
C ARG A 475 18.85 -15.57 -3.05
N SER A 476 20.10 -15.30 -2.72
CA SER A 476 20.91 -16.20 -1.90
C SER A 476 20.69 -15.85 -0.44
N LEU A 477 20.48 -16.84 0.42
CA LEU A 477 20.37 -16.68 1.86
C LEU A 477 21.68 -17.14 2.52
N HIS A 478 22.03 -16.50 3.65
CA HIS A 478 23.20 -16.84 4.48
C HIS A 478 24.55 -16.86 3.76
N GLY A 479 24.65 -16.22 2.56
CA GLY A 479 25.87 -16.22 1.76
C GLY A 479 26.25 -17.59 1.17
N ALA A 480 25.35 -18.57 1.24
CA ALA A 480 25.57 -19.91 0.75
C ALA A 480 25.09 -20.04 -0.71
N SER A 481 25.98 -20.47 -1.60
CA SER A 481 25.60 -20.79 -2.98
C SER A 481 24.60 -21.96 -3.10
N ALA A 482 24.45 -22.75 -2.01
CA ALA A 482 23.51 -23.85 -1.94
C ALA A 482 22.06 -23.41 -1.64
N ASP A 483 21.85 -22.20 -1.12
CA ASP A 483 20.54 -21.72 -0.69
C ASP A 483 20.02 -20.56 -1.58
N ILE A 484 20.18 -20.73 -2.89
CA ILE A 484 19.67 -19.76 -3.87
C ILE A 484 18.20 -20.05 -4.13
N MET A 485 17.38 -19.02 -3.93
CA MET A 485 15.97 -19.01 -4.31
C MET A 485 15.82 -18.30 -5.65
N GLY A 486 15.35 -19.00 -6.67
CA GLY A 486 14.96 -18.45 -7.97
C GLY A 486 13.52 -17.98 -7.98
N TYR A 487 13.23 -16.91 -8.72
CA TYR A 487 11.87 -16.34 -8.87
C TYR A 487 11.53 -16.19 -10.34
N ALA A 488 10.32 -16.57 -10.73
CA ALA A 488 9.79 -16.34 -12.08
C ALA A 488 8.46 -15.60 -12.03
N TYR A 489 8.17 -14.85 -13.09
CA TYR A 489 6.99 -13.98 -13.17
C TYR A 489 6.34 -14.14 -14.55
N ASN A 490 5.03 -13.96 -14.59
CA ASN A 490 4.32 -13.88 -15.86
C ASN A 490 4.40 -12.46 -16.47
N ILE A 491 3.79 -12.28 -17.64
CA ILE A 491 3.75 -11.01 -18.37
C ILE A 491 3.12 -9.87 -17.56
N ARG A 492 2.28 -10.16 -16.57
CA ARG A 492 1.64 -9.19 -15.66
C ARG A 492 2.48 -8.92 -14.40
N SER A 493 3.73 -9.41 -14.37
CA SER A 493 4.65 -9.33 -13.22
C SER A 493 4.11 -10.05 -11.97
N TRP A 494 3.19 -10.99 -12.13
CA TRP A 494 2.74 -11.84 -11.03
C TRP A 494 3.74 -12.98 -10.84
N LEU A 495 4.07 -13.27 -9.58
CA LEU A 495 4.99 -14.35 -9.22
C LEU A 495 4.39 -15.70 -9.61
N THR A 496 5.08 -16.47 -10.47
CA THR A 496 4.60 -17.80 -10.91
C THR A 496 5.40 -18.94 -10.30
N ARG A 497 6.64 -18.68 -9.88
CA ARG A 497 7.51 -19.74 -9.32
C ARG A 497 8.47 -19.17 -8.30
N ILE A 498 8.66 -19.92 -7.21
CA ILE A 498 9.81 -19.83 -6.31
C ILE A 498 10.48 -21.21 -6.32
N GLU A 499 11.79 -21.23 -6.47
CA GLU A 499 12.55 -22.47 -6.50
C GLU A 499 13.84 -22.34 -5.71
N SER A 500 14.06 -23.30 -4.83
CA SER A 500 15.31 -23.51 -4.11
C SER A 500 15.56 -25.02 -3.97
N PRO A 501 16.75 -25.46 -3.53
CA PRO A 501 17.01 -26.88 -3.28
C PRO A 501 15.99 -27.56 -2.35
N ASN A 502 15.41 -26.80 -1.43
CA ASN A 502 14.51 -27.31 -0.40
C ASN A 502 13.04 -26.94 -0.58
N LEU A 503 12.72 -26.05 -1.53
CA LEU A 503 11.34 -25.59 -1.77
C LEU A 503 11.14 -25.33 -3.26
N ILE A 504 10.12 -25.93 -3.83
CA ILE A 504 9.53 -25.53 -5.10
C ILE A 504 8.11 -25.09 -4.83
N LEU A 505 7.76 -23.86 -5.22
CA LEU A 505 6.42 -23.32 -5.19
C LEU A 505 6.05 -22.83 -6.58
N LYS A 506 4.92 -23.29 -7.12
CA LYS A 506 4.36 -22.78 -8.38
C LYS A 506 2.96 -22.21 -8.11
N LEU A 507 2.69 -21.03 -8.65
CA LEU A 507 1.41 -20.35 -8.57
C LEU A 507 0.81 -20.22 -9.96
N ASN A 508 -0.41 -20.70 -10.12
CA ASN A 508 -1.16 -20.63 -11.36
C ASN A 508 -2.31 -19.63 -11.21
N TYR A 509 -2.35 -18.67 -12.10
CA TYR A 509 -3.39 -17.65 -12.22
C TYR A 509 -4.25 -18.04 -13.43
N GLY A 510 -5.24 -18.89 -13.23
CA GLY A 510 -6.08 -19.41 -14.32
C GLY A 510 -6.92 -18.31 -14.98
N TYR A 511 -7.24 -18.49 -16.26
CA TYR A 511 -8.14 -17.59 -17.00
C TYR A 511 -9.56 -17.56 -16.45
N SER A 512 -9.97 -18.59 -15.70
CA SER A 512 -11.24 -18.66 -14.99
C SER A 512 -11.20 -17.97 -13.62
N ALA A 513 -10.01 -17.48 -13.20
CA ALA A 513 -9.79 -16.68 -12.02
C ALA A 513 -8.95 -15.43 -12.41
N GLY A 514 -9.31 -14.79 -13.53
CA GLY A 514 -8.51 -13.86 -14.33
C GLY A 514 -8.14 -12.53 -13.68
N GLY A 515 -8.73 -12.19 -12.53
CA GLY A 515 -8.46 -10.93 -11.82
C GLY A 515 -7.20 -10.92 -10.96
N GLY A 516 -6.33 -11.93 -11.07
CA GLY A 516 -5.12 -12.06 -10.25
C GLY A 516 -5.29 -12.99 -9.05
N ASN A 517 -6.43 -13.64 -8.93
CA ASN A 517 -6.64 -14.68 -7.93
C ASN A 517 -5.84 -15.94 -8.31
N ILE A 518 -5.24 -16.58 -7.31
CA ILE A 518 -4.50 -17.83 -7.52
C ILE A 518 -5.50 -18.97 -7.72
N ALA A 519 -5.52 -19.57 -8.91
CA ALA A 519 -6.38 -20.72 -9.21
C ALA A 519 -5.84 -22.02 -8.60
N SER A 520 -4.52 -22.18 -8.59
CA SER A 520 -3.89 -23.32 -7.92
C SER A 520 -2.48 -22.97 -7.44
N MET A 521 -2.08 -23.66 -6.38
CA MET A 521 -0.74 -23.58 -5.80
C MET A 521 -0.17 -24.99 -5.69
N PHE A 522 1.03 -25.19 -6.22
CA PHE A 522 1.79 -26.44 -6.10
C PHE A 522 3.02 -26.17 -5.27
N TRP A 523 3.35 -27.11 -4.36
CA TRP A 523 4.63 -27.01 -3.66
C TRP A 523 5.21 -28.38 -3.34
N LYS A 524 6.51 -28.39 -3.16
CA LYS A 524 7.30 -29.50 -2.64
C LYS A 524 8.31 -28.90 -1.65
N SER A 525 8.37 -29.43 -0.44
CA SER A 525 9.32 -29.02 0.60
C SER A 525 10.14 -30.23 1.03
N GLY A 526 11.47 -30.13 0.88
CA GLY A 526 12.40 -31.22 1.26
C GLY A 526 12.04 -32.56 0.62
N GLU A 527 11.96 -33.60 1.46
CA GLU A 527 11.60 -34.97 1.05
C GLU A 527 10.08 -35.23 1.03
N GLU A 528 9.26 -34.24 1.42
CA GLU A 528 7.82 -34.37 1.40
C GLU A 528 7.30 -34.57 -0.04
N GLY A 529 6.21 -35.31 -0.17
CA GLY A 529 5.52 -35.49 -1.46
C GLY A 529 5.06 -34.16 -2.04
N ARG A 530 4.86 -34.14 -3.36
CA ARG A 530 4.28 -33.00 -4.08
C ARG A 530 2.85 -32.75 -3.59
N GLN A 531 2.53 -31.50 -3.33
CA GLN A 531 1.23 -31.09 -2.83
C GLN A 531 0.61 -30.02 -3.72
N LYS A 532 -0.70 -29.99 -3.76
CA LYS A 532 -1.47 -29.03 -4.56
C LYS A 532 -2.66 -28.52 -3.76
N TYR A 533 -2.89 -27.20 -3.82
CA TYR A 533 -4.20 -26.62 -3.57
C TYR A 533 -4.84 -26.16 -4.87
N THR A 534 -6.14 -26.38 -4.98
CA THR A 534 -6.99 -25.75 -6.01
C THR A 534 -8.01 -24.86 -5.29
N PHE A 535 -8.09 -23.60 -5.72
CA PHE A 535 -8.94 -22.61 -5.09
C PHE A 535 -10.14 -22.29 -5.97
N THR A 536 -11.30 -22.09 -5.35
CA THR A 536 -12.48 -21.55 -6.02
C THR A 536 -12.96 -20.30 -5.29
N TYR A 537 -13.55 -19.38 -6.04
CA TYR A 537 -13.95 -18.07 -5.53
C TYR A 537 -15.40 -17.77 -5.90
N ASP A 538 -16.09 -16.98 -5.08
CA ASP A 538 -17.41 -16.45 -5.41
C ASP A 538 -17.31 -15.18 -6.27
N GLY A 539 -18.48 -14.65 -6.68
CA GLY A 539 -18.57 -13.41 -7.47
C GLY A 539 -18.08 -12.14 -6.75
N LEU A 540 -17.73 -12.24 -5.47
CA LEU A 540 -17.13 -11.16 -4.66
C LEU A 540 -15.61 -11.36 -4.52
N GLY A 541 -15.02 -12.37 -5.16
CA GLY A 541 -13.60 -12.69 -5.05
C GLY A 541 -13.22 -13.34 -3.71
N ARG A 542 -14.18 -13.82 -2.91
CA ARG A 542 -13.91 -14.50 -1.64
C ARG A 542 -13.69 -15.98 -1.91
N MET A 543 -12.68 -16.57 -1.24
CA MET A 543 -12.40 -17.99 -1.37
C MET A 543 -13.56 -18.84 -0.82
N LEU A 544 -14.11 -19.71 -1.67
CA LEU A 544 -15.14 -20.68 -1.30
C LEU A 544 -14.52 -22.00 -0.84
N ASN A 545 -13.58 -22.53 -1.62
CA ASN A 545 -12.92 -23.79 -1.32
C ASN A 545 -11.42 -23.69 -1.54
N ALA A 546 -10.70 -24.53 -0.81
CA ALA A 546 -9.27 -24.81 -0.96
C ALA A 546 -9.11 -26.34 -0.91
N ASP A 547 -9.19 -26.98 -2.06
CA ASP A 547 -9.11 -28.44 -2.16
C ASP A 547 -7.64 -28.88 -2.17
N HIS A 548 -7.24 -29.66 -1.18
CA HIS A 548 -5.87 -30.16 -1.02
C HIS A 548 -5.72 -31.54 -1.64
N LEU A 549 -4.63 -31.74 -2.38
CA LEU A 549 -4.28 -33.00 -3.00
C LEU A 549 -2.78 -33.31 -2.77
N ILE A 550 -2.47 -34.54 -2.35
CA ILE A 550 -1.10 -35.07 -2.32
C ILE A 550 -0.89 -35.83 -3.62
N LEU A 551 0.13 -35.44 -4.39
CA LEU A 551 0.47 -36.03 -5.68
C LEU A 551 1.50 -37.16 -5.50
N GLY A 552 1.32 -38.28 -6.20
CA GLY A 552 2.26 -39.42 -6.17
C GLY A 552 3.62 -39.13 -6.83
N GLN A 553 4.62 -40.00 -6.60
CA GLN A 553 6.01 -39.82 -7.05
C GLN A 553 6.25 -40.05 -8.55
N GLN A 554 5.26 -40.36 -9.38
CA GLN A 554 5.47 -40.94 -10.70
C GLN A 554 5.58 -39.99 -11.90
N ASP A 555 5.56 -38.68 -11.72
CA ASP A 555 5.64 -37.75 -12.86
C ASP A 555 6.87 -36.82 -12.74
N GLU A 556 8.06 -37.35 -13.03
CA GLU A 556 9.32 -36.58 -13.00
C GLU A 556 9.56 -35.74 -14.26
N ASP A 557 8.90 -36.01 -15.38
CA ASP A 557 9.23 -35.45 -16.69
C ASP A 557 8.24 -34.43 -17.27
N ASP A 558 7.16 -34.08 -16.56
CA ASP A 558 6.21 -33.09 -17.08
C ASP A 558 6.42 -31.72 -16.42
N ASP A 559 6.87 -30.75 -17.20
CA ASP A 559 6.93 -29.32 -16.85
C ASP A 559 5.54 -28.76 -16.52
N ASP A 560 4.50 -29.45 -16.95
CA ASP A 560 3.12 -29.32 -16.54
C ASP A 560 2.82 -30.47 -15.57
N TRP A 561 2.80 -30.23 -14.25
CA TRP A 561 2.41 -31.25 -13.26
C TRP A 561 0.95 -31.60 -13.45
N GLY A 562 0.66 -32.29 -14.56
CA GLY A 562 -0.62 -32.80 -14.96
C GLY A 562 -1.18 -33.76 -13.93
N VAL A 563 -2.47 -33.71 -13.76
CA VAL A 563 -3.27 -34.58 -12.90
C VAL A 563 -3.23 -36.01 -13.43
N THR A 564 -2.43 -36.87 -12.81
CA THR A 564 -2.67 -38.31 -12.94
C THR A 564 -3.37 -38.83 -11.68
N THR A 565 -4.48 -39.47 -11.93
CA THR A 565 -5.49 -39.94 -11.04
C THR A 565 -4.98 -40.92 -9.99
N GLY A 566 -4.86 -40.45 -8.77
CA GLY A 566 -4.81 -41.24 -7.55
C GLY A 566 -5.57 -40.51 -6.47
N LEU A 567 -6.88 -40.52 -6.55
CA LEU A 567 -7.77 -39.82 -5.64
C LEU A 567 -7.67 -40.38 -4.22
N MET A 568 -7.04 -39.61 -3.34
CA MET A 568 -7.44 -39.56 -1.95
C MET A 568 -7.95 -38.16 -1.67
N SER A 569 -9.22 -37.89 -1.97
CA SER A 569 -9.88 -36.65 -1.56
C SER A 569 -10.16 -36.73 -0.07
N ILE A 570 -9.41 -36.02 0.74
CA ILE A 570 -9.83 -35.71 2.09
C ILE A 570 -10.72 -34.47 1.97
N GLN A 571 -12.02 -34.67 1.90
CA GLN A 571 -13.00 -33.62 2.16
C GLN A 571 -12.87 -33.23 3.63
N THR A 572 -12.11 -32.18 3.93
CA THR A 572 -12.22 -31.49 5.21
C THR A 572 -13.44 -30.58 5.15
N GLY A 573 -14.62 -31.17 5.21
CA GLY A 573 -15.86 -30.47 5.52
C GLY A 573 -15.81 -29.98 6.96
N ARG A 574 -15.14 -28.89 7.23
CA ARG A 574 -15.43 -28.02 8.35
C ARG A 574 -16.28 -26.88 7.82
N GLN A 575 -17.58 -27.02 7.99
CA GLN A 575 -18.43 -25.85 8.13
C GLN A 575 -17.81 -25.04 9.26
N ILE A 576 -17.38 -23.83 8.96
CA ILE A 576 -17.05 -22.83 9.98
C ILE A 576 -18.41 -22.46 10.58
N GLU A 577 -18.80 -23.14 11.66
CA GLU A 577 -19.81 -22.61 12.56
C GLU A 577 -19.32 -21.25 13.04
N GLU A 578 -20.09 -20.25 12.71
CA GLU A 578 -19.91 -18.89 13.25
C GLU A 578 -20.05 -18.94 14.77
N THR A 579 -18.92 -19.06 15.46
CA THR A 579 -18.87 -18.77 16.88
C THR A 579 -18.76 -17.24 17.04
N PRO A 580 -19.70 -16.58 17.71
CA PRO A 580 -19.59 -15.15 17.95
C PRO A 580 -18.36 -14.89 18.81
N LEU A 581 -17.40 -14.12 18.32
CA LEU A 581 -16.32 -13.56 19.12
C LEU A 581 -16.93 -12.65 20.19
N ALA A 582 -17.09 -13.22 21.39
CA ALA A 582 -17.32 -12.46 22.60
C ALA A 582 -15.99 -11.87 23.09
N ARG A 583 -16.02 -10.56 23.28
CA ARG A 583 -15.11 -9.62 23.95
C ARG A 583 -14.07 -8.92 23.13
#